data_2fa4df0081e04b57c9fc0c89eca8f7d5
#
_entry.id   2fa4df0081e04b57c9fc0c89eca8f7d5
#
_cell.length_a   1.000
_cell.length_b   1.000
_cell.length_c   1.000
_cell.angle_alpha   90.00
_cell.angle_beta   90.00
_cell.angle_gamma   90.00
#
_symmetry.space_group_name_H-M   'P 1'
#
loop_
_entity.id
_entity.type
_entity.pdbx_description
1 polymer ?
#
loop_
_entity_poly.entity_id
_entity_poly.type
_entity_poly.pdbx_seq_one_letter_code
_entity_poly.pdbx_strand_id
1 'polypeptide(L)'
;MKKILYAAAMTALMASPALAENIGVSMAKFDDNFLTVLRNGMQDYAKEKDGVNLQVEDAQNDVSKQLSQIQNFIAQGVDAIIVNPVDTDATPAMTKLAVAAGIPLVYVNRMPSDNPLPAKVSFVGSNEVDSGTLEMQEVCKIMGGKGNILVLMGELSNQAARQRTQDIHDVIAKPECAGIKIVEEQTGNWDRTQGTDLMTNWISSGVQFDAVVSNNDEMAIGAIQALKAAGVDLNKVIVAGVDATQDALAAMKAGELDVTVFQNAAAQGSGAVDTALKLAKGESVESMVWVPFELVTPANMEQYLSKN
;
A
#
# COMPACT_ATOMS: atom_id res chain seq x y z
N MET A 1 10.25 64.70 -49.80
CA MET A 1 9.89 63.29 -49.74
C MET A 1 10.53 62.70 -48.48
N LYS A 2 9.73 62.52 -47.40
CA LYS A 2 10.20 61.99 -46.11
C LYS A 2 9.99 60.48 -46.13
N LYS A 3 11.07 59.70 -46.06
CA LYS A 3 11.02 58.22 -45.92
C LYS A 3 10.86 57.91 -44.42
N ILE A 4 9.71 57.33 -44.03
CA ILE A 4 9.45 56.79 -42.71
C ILE A 4 9.95 55.33 -42.70
N LEU A 5 10.98 55.01 -41.88
CA LEU A 5 11.42 53.66 -41.60
C LEU A 5 10.53 53.13 -40.43
N TYR A 6 9.79 52.07 -40.71
CA TYR A 6 9.13 51.26 -39.66
C TYR A 6 10.17 50.24 -39.14
N ALA A 7 10.60 50.42 -37.91
CA ALA A 7 11.34 49.38 -37.18
C ALA A 7 10.34 48.37 -36.57
N ALA A 8 10.28 47.16 -37.09
CA ALA A 8 9.54 46.07 -36.50
C ALA A 8 10.36 45.50 -35.33
N ALA A 9 9.90 45.75 -34.10
CA ALA A 9 10.48 45.10 -32.92
C ALA A 9 9.95 43.64 -32.85
N MET A 10 10.81 42.68 -33.19
CA MET A 10 10.58 41.27 -32.94
C MET A 10 10.77 41.01 -31.45
N THR A 11 9.66 40.86 -30.70
CA THR A 11 9.67 40.32 -29.34
C THR A 11 9.91 38.82 -29.43
N ALA A 12 11.15 38.38 -29.23
CA ALA A 12 11.43 36.97 -28.99
C ALA A 12 10.85 36.55 -27.67
N LEU A 13 9.77 35.77 -27.66
CA LEU A 13 9.34 35.00 -26.49
C LEU A 13 10.48 34.01 -26.18
N MET A 14 11.29 34.31 -25.19
CA MET A 14 12.15 33.32 -24.56
C MET A 14 11.27 32.34 -23.83
N ALA A 15 10.97 31.18 -24.43
CA ALA A 15 10.48 30.02 -23.71
C ALA A 15 11.58 29.63 -22.71
N SER A 16 11.37 29.91 -21.42
CA SER A 16 12.19 29.36 -20.37
C SER A 16 12.15 27.84 -20.48
N PRO A 17 13.30 27.14 -20.52
CA PRO A 17 13.27 25.68 -20.44
C PRO A 17 12.51 25.31 -19.17
N ALA A 18 11.52 24.45 -19.30
CA ALA A 18 10.87 23.85 -18.14
C ALA A 18 11.97 23.12 -17.36
N LEU A 19 12.26 23.58 -16.14
CA LEU A 19 13.17 22.87 -15.24
C LEU A 19 12.56 21.50 -14.96
N ALA A 20 13.39 20.47 -15.01
CA ALA A 20 12.95 19.13 -14.66
C ALA A 20 12.57 19.08 -13.16
N GLU A 21 11.42 18.53 -12.84
CA GLU A 21 10.97 18.29 -11.47
C GLU A 21 11.66 17.04 -10.93
N ASN A 22 12.53 17.19 -9.93
CA ASN A 22 13.26 16.07 -9.31
C ASN A 22 12.54 15.63 -8.03
N ILE A 23 12.07 14.41 -7.97
CA ILE A 23 11.35 13.86 -6.83
C ILE A 23 12.17 12.72 -6.24
N GLY A 24 12.51 12.82 -4.94
CA GLY A 24 13.11 11.73 -4.18
C GLY A 24 12.03 10.77 -3.68
N VAL A 25 12.20 9.47 -3.91
CA VAL A 25 11.25 8.44 -3.47
C VAL A 25 11.98 7.44 -2.57
N SER A 26 11.56 7.32 -1.32
CA SER A 26 12.07 6.32 -0.37
C SER A 26 11.01 5.26 -0.14
N MET A 27 11.27 4.04 -0.61
CA MET A 27 10.42 2.87 -0.41
C MET A 27 10.87 2.07 0.81
N ALA A 28 9.94 1.51 1.55
CA ALA A 28 10.26 0.66 2.72
C ALA A 28 11.15 -0.52 2.34
N LYS A 29 10.79 -1.23 1.27
CA LYS A 29 11.57 -2.33 0.69
C LYS A 29 11.21 -2.56 -0.79
N PHE A 30 12.10 -3.21 -1.55
CA PHE A 30 11.90 -3.49 -2.96
C PHE A 30 11.39 -4.91 -3.22
N ASP A 31 11.61 -5.83 -2.31
CA ASP A 31 11.32 -7.25 -2.42
C ASP A 31 9.91 -7.66 -1.90
N ASP A 32 8.95 -6.78 -2.11
CA ASP A 32 7.55 -6.97 -1.78
C ASP A 32 6.72 -6.80 -3.06
N ASN A 33 5.84 -7.77 -3.35
CA ASN A 33 5.08 -7.81 -4.60
C ASN A 33 4.15 -6.59 -4.73
N PHE A 34 3.40 -6.25 -3.69
CA PHE A 34 2.52 -5.07 -3.71
C PHE A 34 3.32 -3.78 -3.86
N LEU A 35 4.40 -3.60 -3.08
CA LEU A 35 5.26 -2.40 -3.17
C LEU A 35 6.00 -2.32 -4.51
N THR A 36 6.23 -3.44 -5.18
CA THR A 36 6.77 -3.44 -6.55
C THR A 36 5.78 -2.86 -7.55
N VAL A 37 4.50 -3.23 -7.48
CA VAL A 37 3.44 -2.65 -8.32
C VAL A 37 3.26 -1.16 -8.02
N LEU A 38 3.24 -0.77 -6.75
CA LEU A 38 3.19 0.62 -6.30
C LEU A 38 4.33 1.45 -6.89
N ARG A 39 5.58 0.96 -6.77
CA ARG A 39 6.78 1.60 -7.32
C ARG A 39 6.72 1.73 -8.83
N ASN A 40 6.32 0.66 -9.52
CA ASN A 40 6.15 0.69 -10.97
C ASN A 40 5.09 1.71 -11.40
N GLY A 41 3.96 1.77 -10.69
CA GLY A 41 2.91 2.77 -10.94
C GLY A 41 3.40 4.21 -10.81
N MET A 42 4.27 4.50 -9.83
CA MET A 42 4.93 5.81 -9.72
C MET A 42 5.85 6.09 -10.92
N GLN A 43 6.71 5.11 -11.28
CA GLN A 43 7.67 5.26 -12.36
C GLN A 43 7.00 5.40 -13.72
N ASP A 44 5.95 4.64 -13.98
CA ASP A 44 5.24 4.69 -15.26
C ASP A 44 4.47 6.00 -15.40
N TYR A 45 3.81 6.47 -14.35
CA TYR A 45 3.17 7.78 -14.35
C TYR A 45 4.18 8.92 -14.57
N ALA A 46 5.36 8.85 -13.95
CA ALA A 46 6.39 9.86 -14.13
C ALA A 46 6.94 9.88 -15.57
N LYS A 47 7.09 8.72 -16.22
CA LYS A 47 7.50 8.63 -17.64
C LYS A 47 6.51 9.29 -18.61
N GLU A 48 5.22 9.35 -18.24
CA GLU A 48 4.19 10.02 -19.04
C GLU A 48 4.21 11.55 -18.89
N LYS A 49 5.01 12.08 -17.96
CA LYS A 49 5.13 13.52 -17.69
C LYS A 49 6.47 14.05 -18.18
N ASP A 50 6.41 15.04 -19.05
CA ASP A 50 7.61 15.71 -19.54
C ASP A 50 8.35 16.41 -18.39
N GLY A 51 9.66 16.15 -18.29
CA GLY A 51 10.51 16.81 -17.32
C GLY A 51 10.39 16.31 -15.88
N VAL A 52 9.78 15.16 -15.61
CA VAL A 52 9.71 14.55 -14.29
C VAL A 52 10.78 13.47 -14.14
N ASN A 53 11.57 13.56 -13.06
CA ASN A 53 12.60 12.58 -12.74
C ASN A 53 12.38 12.03 -11.32
N LEU A 54 12.28 10.70 -11.19
CA LEU A 54 12.18 10.02 -9.89
C LEU A 54 13.52 9.37 -9.55
N GLN A 55 14.09 9.76 -8.39
CA GLN A 55 15.19 9.04 -7.75
C GLN A 55 14.59 8.09 -6.70
N VAL A 56 14.53 6.80 -7.00
CA VAL A 56 13.86 5.80 -6.14
C VAL A 56 14.91 5.00 -5.37
N GLU A 57 14.81 5.00 -4.05
CA GLU A 57 15.74 4.33 -3.14
C GLU A 57 15.03 3.31 -2.26
N ASP A 58 15.74 2.20 -1.99
CA ASP A 58 15.30 1.11 -1.12
C ASP A 58 15.81 1.32 0.32
N ALA A 59 14.91 1.49 1.27
CA ALA A 59 15.27 1.57 2.68
C ALA A 59 15.62 0.22 3.30
N GLN A 60 15.34 -0.89 2.62
CA GLN A 60 15.64 -2.26 3.08
C GLN A 60 15.03 -2.56 4.46
N ASN A 61 13.84 -2.04 4.71
CA ASN A 61 13.12 -2.15 5.97
C ASN A 61 13.89 -1.60 7.19
N ASP A 62 14.78 -0.60 6.97
CA ASP A 62 15.59 0.07 7.99
C ASP A 62 15.19 1.55 8.10
N VAL A 63 14.62 1.93 9.26
CA VAL A 63 14.19 3.31 9.56
C VAL A 63 15.36 4.30 9.51
N SER A 64 16.55 3.91 10.00
CA SER A 64 17.73 4.79 10.02
C SER A 64 18.22 5.06 8.60
N LYS A 65 18.20 4.03 7.75
CA LYS A 65 18.51 4.16 6.33
C LYS A 65 17.48 5.06 5.63
N GLN A 66 16.20 4.88 5.93
CA GLN A 66 15.14 5.72 5.37
C GLN A 66 15.29 7.18 5.75
N LEU A 67 15.59 7.48 7.01
CA LEU A 67 15.89 8.85 7.46
C LEU A 67 17.12 9.44 6.76
N SER A 68 18.17 8.64 6.55
CA SER A 68 19.35 9.07 5.82
C SER A 68 19.07 9.38 4.34
N GLN A 69 18.20 8.60 3.69
CA GLN A 69 17.74 8.86 2.31
C GLN A 69 17.01 10.20 2.22
N ILE A 70 16.08 10.47 3.16
CA ILE A 70 15.36 11.76 3.21
C ILE A 70 16.32 12.92 3.40
N GLN A 71 17.32 12.80 4.28
CA GLN A 71 18.36 13.82 4.46
C GLN A 71 19.19 14.05 3.19
N ASN A 72 19.51 12.98 2.45
CA ASN A 72 20.21 13.06 1.19
C ASN A 72 19.37 13.76 0.11
N PHE A 73 18.07 13.45 -0.01
CA PHE A 73 17.17 14.16 -0.93
C PHE A 73 17.09 15.66 -0.60
N ILE A 74 16.99 16.00 0.70
CA ILE A 74 17.01 17.39 1.16
C ILE A 74 18.34 18.08 0.77
N ALA A 75 19.48 17.42 0.97
CA ALA A 75 20.78 17.97 0.62
C ALA A 75 20.98 18.14 -0.90
N GLN A 76 20.34 17.29 -1.71
CA GLN A 76 20.32 17.40 -3.17
C GLN A 76 19.39 18.51 -3.68
N GLY A 77 18.48 19.03 -2.83
CA GLY A 77 17.52 20.05 -3.17
C GLY A 77 16.44 19.55 -4.15
N VAL A 78 15.92 18.36 -3.91
CA VAL A 78 14.78 17.84 -4.69
C VAL A 78 13.53 18.72 -4.51
N ASP A 79 12.64 18.73 -5.51
CA ASP A 79 11.45 19.56 -5.52
C ASP A 79 10.33 19.01 -4.62
N ALA A 80 10.32 17.69 -4.40
CA ALA A 80 9.43 17.02 -3.46
C ALA A 80 10.01 15.66 -3.03
N ILE A 81 9.49 15.11 -1.93
CA ILE A 81 9.85 13.78 -1.42
C ILE A 81 8.58 12.93 -1.31
N ILE A 82 8.65 11.67 -1.76
CA ILE A 82 7.63 10.65 -1.53
C ILE A 82 8.21 9.58 -0.61
N VAL A 83 7.46 9.17 0.40
CA VAL A 83 7.87 8.14 1.36
C VAL A 83 6.81 7.06 1.51
N ASN A 84 7.19 5.81 1.26
CA ASN A 84 6.47 4.65 1.77
C ASN A 84 7.16 4.24 3.09
N PRO A 85 6.57 4.54 4.26
CA PRO A 85 7.28 4.40 5.52
C PRO A 85 7.65 2.95 5.86
N VAL A 86 8.85 2.73 6.38
CA VAL A 86 9.25 1.47 7.03
C VAL A 86 8.44 1.25 8.30
N ASP A 87 8.39 2.28 9.13
CA ASP A 87 7.66 2.33 10.39
C ASP A 87 6.77 3.57 10.42
N THR A 88 5.46 3.37 10.61
CA THR A 88 4.51 4.48 10.60
C THR A 88 4.64 5.38 11.85
N ASP A 89 5.17 4.85 12.94
CA ASP A 89 5.37 5.62 14.17
C ASP A 89 6.67 6.45 14.13
N ALA A 90 7.55 6.19 13.15
CA ALA A 90 8.75 7.01 12.91
C ALA A 90 8.50 8.22 11.99
N THR A 91 7.32 8.34 11.39
CA THR A 91 7.00 9.40 10.42
C THR A 91 7.11 10.83 10.95
N PRO A 92 6.85 11.15 12.24
CA PRO A 92 7.05 12.51 12.75
C PRO A 92 8.48 13.04 12.59
N ALA A 93 9.48 12.17 12.67
CA ALA A 93 10.87 12.57 12.43
C ALA A 93 11.12 12.91 10.95
N MET A 94 10.54 12.15 10.03
CA MET A 94 10.61 12.37 8.58
C MET A 94 9.90 13.67 8.19
N THR A 95 8.68 13.85 8.70
CA THR A 95 7.89 15.10 8.54
C THR A 95 8.67 16.31 9.00
N LYS A 96 9.28 16.25 10.19
CA LYS A 96 10.06 17.35 10.76
C LYS A 96 11.24 17.74 9.86
N LEU A 97 11.95 16.76 9.29
CA LEU A 97 13.07 17.02 8.38
C LEU A 97 12.60 17.75 7.10
N ALA A 98 11.58 17.24 6.44
CA ALA A 98 11.06 17.84 5.20
C ALA A 98 10.48 19.25 5.43
N VAL A 99 9.70 19.44 6.49
CA VAL A 99 9.11 20.74 6.85
C VAL A 99 10.19 21.75 7.18
N ALA A 100 11.22 21.37 7.96
CA ALA A 100 12.33 22.27 8.29
C ALA A 100 13.14 22.71 7.05
N ALA A 101 13.22 21.85 6.03
CA ALA A 101 13.86 22.16 4.75
C ALA A 101 12.92 22.91 3.78
N GLY A 102 11.62 23.03 4.09
CA GLY A 102 10.61 23.63 3.21
C GLY A 102 10.23 22.79 1.99
N ILE A 103 10.66 21.52 1.94
CA ILE A 103 10.43 20.59 0.84
C ILE A 103 9.09 19.86 1.07
N PRO A 104 8.18 19.82 0.06
CA PRO A 104 6.95 19.06 0.12
C PRO A 104 7.19 17.56 0.36
N LEU A 105 6.31 16.93 1.17
CA LEU A 105 6.40 15.51 1.52
C LEU A 105 5.06 14.83 1.24
N VAL A 106 5.09 13.71 0.53
CA VAL A 106 3.93 12.85 0.30
C VAL A 106 4.21 11.48 0.89
N TYR A 107 3.42 11.09 1.87
CA TYR A 107 3.39 9.70 2.30
C TYR A 107 2.51 8.88 1.37
N VAL A 108 2.92 7.67 1.03
CA VAL A 108 2.17 6.79 0.14
C VAL A 108 1.93 5.43 0.77
N ASN A 109 0.71 4.89 0.61
CA ASN A 109 0.27 3.57 1.02
C ASN A 109 0.19 3.39 2.56
N ARG A 110 1.27 3.55 3.29
CA ARG A 110 1.32 3.40 4.75
C ARG A 110 1.07 4.74 5.42
N MET A 111 -0.02 4.85 6.16
CA MET A 111 -0.49 6.11 6.76
C MET A 111 0.48 6.59 7.86
N PRO A 112 0.92 7.86 7.81
CA PRO A 112 1.76 8.42 8.87
C PRO A 112 1.01 8.58 10.18
N SER A 113 1.75 8.61 11.30
CA SER A 113 1.17 8.83 12.63
C SER A 113 0.90 10.31 12.95
N ASP A 114 1.40 11.24 12.13
CA ASP A 114 1.11 12.66 12.29
C ASP A 114 -0.37 12.96 12.03
N ASN A 115 -1.04 13.60 12.98
CA ASN A 115 -2.44 14.01 12.82
C ASN A 115 -2.73 15.30 13.63
N PRO A 116 -3.09 16.42 12.99
CA PRO A 116 -3.19 16.59 11.52
C PRO A 116 -1.84 16.67 10.83
N LEU A 117 -1.80 16.38 9.52
CA LEU A 117 -0.62 16.60 8.69
C LEU A 117 -0.35 18.10 8.55
N PRO A 118 0.91 18.55 8.67
CA PRO A 118 1.27 19.96 8.50
C PRO A 118 1.15 20.41 7.03
N ALA A 119 1.22 21.73 6.81
CA ALA A 119 1.21 22.30 5.46
C ALA A 119 2.33 21.68 4.58
N LYS A 120 2.03 21.47 3.30
CA LYS A 120 2.90 20.81 2.31
C LYS A 120 3.21 19.33 2.61
N VAL A 121 2.48 18.71 3.53
CA VAL A 121 2.53 17.26 3.77
C VAL A 121 1.18 16.66 3.42
N SER A 122 1.18 15.58 2.64
CA SER A 122 -0.04 14.87 2.23
C SER A 122 0.16 13.37 2.34
N PHE A 123 -0.94 12.63 2.42
CA PHE A 123 -0.98 11.18 2.35
C PHE A 123 -1.81 10.75 1.15
N VAL A 124 -1.30 9.79 0.38
CA VAL A 124 -2.03 9.11 -0.71
C VAL A 124 -2.08 7.63 -0.40
N GLY A 125 -3.26 7.10 -0.18
CA GLY A 125 -3.43 5.69 0.19
C GLY A 125 -4.89 5.32 0.38
N SER A 126 -5.13 4.19 1.00
CA SER A 126 -6.46 3.68 1.25
C SER A 126 -6.82 3.80 2.74
N ASN A 127 -8.11 3.81 3.05
CA ASN A 127 -8.59 3.80 4.44
C ASN A 127 -8.56 2.37 4.97
N GLU A 128 -7.63 2.06 5.84
CA GLU A 128 -7.40 0.68 6.30
C GLU A 128 -8.59 0.07 7.05
N VAL A 129 -9.46 0.88 7.65
CA VAL A 129 -10.71 0.39 8.28
C VAL A 129 -11.60 -0.35 7.28
N ASP A 130 -11.53 0.02 6.00
CA ASP A 130 -12.36 -0.60 4.97
C ASP A 130 -11.83 -2.00 4.59
N SER A 131 -10.50 -2.21 4.59
CA SER A 131 -9.89 -3.45 4.09
C SER A 131 -10.21 -4.67 4.96
N GLY A 132 -9.82 -4.66 6.23
CA GLY A 132 -10.10 -5.76 7.14
C GLY A 132 -11.58 -5.95 7.41
N THR A 133 -12.37 -4.84 7.38
CA THR A 133 -13.82 -4.91 7.50
C THR A 133 -14.45 -5.64 6.31
N LEU A 134 -14.10 -5.30 5.06
CA LEU A 134 -14.62 -5.97 3.87
C LEU A 134 -14.23 -7.44 3.83
N GLU A 135 -12.98 -7.74 4.12
CA GLU A 135 -12.45 -9.11 4.19
C GLU A 135 -13.24 -9.95 5.20
N MET A 136 -13.27 -9.51 6.45
CA MET A 136 -13.85 -10.30 7.53
C MET A 136 -15.38 -10.39 7.46
N GLN A 137 -16.08 -9.39 6.92
CA GLN A 137 -17.52 -9.46 6.67
C GLN A 137 -17.87 -10.56 5.65
N GLU A 138 -17.10 -10.67 4.57
CA GLU A 138 -17.34 -11.72 3.58
C GLU A 138 -16.98 -13.10 4.12
N VAL A 139 -15.84 -13.24 4.85
CA VAL A 139 -15.48 -14.48 5.56
C VAL A 139 -16.58 -14.89 6.55
N CYS A 140 -17.09 -13.97 7.37
CA CYS A 140 -18.17 -14.23 8.30
C CYS A 140 -19.44 -14.76 7.59
N LYS A 141 -19.79 -14.16 6.48
CA LYS A 141 -20.94 -14.56 5.65
C LYS A 141 -20.75 -15.98 5.10
N ILE A 142 -19.57 -16.30 4.55
CA ILE A 142 -19.25 -17.64 4.03
C ILE A 142 -19.29 -18.69 5.16
N MET A 143 -18.78 -18.37 6.34
CA MET A 143 -18.79 -19.23 7.52
C MET A 143 -20.16 -19.38 8.17
N GLY A 144 -21.15 -18.56 7.80
CA GLY A 144 -22.46 -18.54 8.46
C GLY A 144 -22.39 -18.07 9.92
N GLY A 145 -21.46 -17.16 10.21
CA GLY A 145 -21.30 -16.46 11.51
C GLY A 145 -20.71 -17.28 12.65
N LYS A 146 -20.08 -18.43 12.38
CA LYS A 146 -19.51 -19.31 13.43
C LYS A 146 -18.34 -20.13 12.91
N GLY A 147 -17.45 -20.54 13.82
CA GLY A 147 -16.29 -21.38 13.53
C GLY A 147 -15.02 -20.80 14.15
N ASN A 148 -13.90 -21.40 13.81
CA ASN A 148 -12.57 -21.02 14.31
C ASN A 148 -11.76 -20.42 13.17
N ILE A 149 -11.09 -19.28 13.40
CA ILE A 149 -10.21 -18.65 12.44
C ILE A 149 -8.79 -18.52 12.97
N LEU A 150 -7.84 -18.58 12.04
CA LEU A 150 -6.43 -18.23 12.24
C LEU A 150 -6.20 -16.86 11.62
N VAL A 151 -5.44 -15.98 12.28
CA VAL A 151 -5.14 -14.64 11.79
C VAL A 151 -3.65 -14.49 11.53
N LEU A 152 -3.27 -14.15 10.28
CA LEU A 152 -1.92 -13.79 9.88
C LEU A 152 -1.79 -12.27 9.82
N MET A 153 -1.05 -11.71 10.77
CA MET A 153 -0.84 -10.27 10.86
C MET A 153 0.36 -9.79 10.05
N GLY A 154 0.29 -8.59 9.49
CA GLY A 154 1.44 -7.91 8.91
C GLY A 154 2.45 -7.40 9.95
N GLU A 155 3.41 -6.59 9.53
CA GLU A 155 4.38 -5.97 10.42
C GLU A 155 3.69 -4.98 11.38
N LEU A 156 3.85 -5.18 12.69
CA LEU A 156 3.17 -4.37 13.71
C LEU A 156 3.67 -2.92 13.79
N SER A 157 4.83 -2.61 13.21
CA SER A 157 5.31 -1.25 12.99
C SER A 157 4.45 -0.46 12.00
N ASN A 158 3.56 -1.14 11.24
CA ASN A 158 2.69 -0.51 10.27
C ASN A 158 1.27 -0.34 10.82
N GLN A 159 0.73 0.86 10.69
CA GLN A 159 -0.64 1.15 11.08
C GLN A 159 -1.64 0.22 10.36
N ALA A 160 -1.40 -0.09 9.08
CA ALA A 160 -2.23 -0.99 8.28
C ALA A 160 -2.39 -2.38 8.92
N ALA A 161 -1.31 -3.00 9.39
CA ALA A 161 -1.37 -4.32 10.03
C ALA A 161 -2.22 -4.29 11.32
N ARG A 162 -2.00 -3.27 12.15
CA ARG A 162 -2.75 -3.07 13.40
C ARG A 162 -4.24 -2.84 13.12
N GLN A 163 -4.56 -2.02 12.10
CA GLN A 163 -5.94 -1.70 11.77
C GLN A 163 -6.68 -2.89 11.16
N ARG A 164 -6.11 -3.56 10.14
CA ARG A 164 -6.72 -4.75 9.52
C ARG A 164 -7.02 -5.84 10.56
N THR A 165 -6.10 -6.05 11.51
CA THR A 165 -6.33 -6.98 12.62
C THR A 165 -7.44 -6.50 13.54
N GLN A 166 -7.48 -5.20 13.91
CA GLN A 166 -8.55 -4.65 14.73
C GLN A 166 -9.91 -4.78 14.06
N ASP A 167 -9.99 -4.56 12.73
CA ASP A 167 -11.22 -4.71 11.97
C ASP A 167 -11.78 -6.14 12.01
N ILE A 168 -10.89 -7.16 11.99
CA ILE A 168 -11.29 -8.56 12.18
C ILE A 168 -11.97 -8.70 13.55
N HIS A 169 -11.36 -8.19 14.62
CA HIS A 169 -11.95 -8.23 15.97
C HIS A 169 -13.28 -7.47 16.03
N ASP A 170 -13.38 -6.31 15.40
CA ASP A 170 -14.59 -5.48 15.39
C ASP A 170 -15.74 -6.17 14.62
N VAL A 171 -15.44 -6.87 13.54
CA VAL A 171 -16.45 -7.62 12.78
C VAL A 171 -16.95 -8.84 13.54
N ILE A 172 -16.07 -9.63 14.15
CA ILE A 172 -16.50 -10.83 14.92
C ILE A 172 -17.23 -10.45 16.21
N ALA A 173 -17.09 -9.24 16.70
CA ALA A 173 -17.86 -8.74 17.84
C ALA A 173 -19.32 -8.43 17.49
N LYS A 174 -19.69 -8.35 16.20
CA LYS A 174 -21.07 -8.10 15.76
C LYS A 174 -21.94 -9.35 15.97
N PRO A 175 -23.23 -9.17 16.32
CA PRO A 175 -24.12 -10.30 16.62
C PRO A 175 -24.14 -11.40 15.55
N GLU A 176 -24.12 -11.02 14.29
CA GLU A 176 -24.15 -11.96 13.13
C GLU A 176 -22.88 -12.80 12.98
N CYS A 177 -21.74 -12.36 13.57
CA CYS A 177 -20.44 -13.02 13.50
C CYS A 177 -19.97 -13.56 14.86
N ALA A 178 -20.73 -13.39 15.94
CA ALA A 178 -20.32 -13.65 17.32
C ALA A 178 -20.04 -15.14 17.63
N GLY A 179 -20.36 -16.05 16.71
CA GLY A 179 -19.97 -17.47 16.84
C GLY A 179 -18.58 -17.77 16.29
N ILE A 180 -17.88 -16.78 15.69
CA ILE A 180 -16.52 -16.93 15.19
C ILE A 180 -15.52 -16.67 16.33
N LYS A 181 -14.47 -17.49 16.39
CA LYS A 181 -13.41 -17.39 17.41
C LYS A 181 -12.04 -17.34 16.71
N ILE A 182 -11.22 -16.39 17.09
CA ILE A 182 -9.79 -16.40 16.76
C ILE A 182 -9.14 -17.43 17.70
N VAL A 183 -8.53 -18.47 17.14
CA VAL A 183 -7.84 -19.52 17.90
C VAL A 183 -6.32 -19.34 17.88
N GLU A 184 -5.80 -18.69 16.88
CA GLU A 184 -4.39 -18.26 16.77
C GLU A 184 -4.32 -16.93 16.02
N GLU A 185 -3.40 -16.05 16.45
CA GLU A 185 -3.14 -14.77 15.85
C GLU A 185 -1.65 -14.44 15.98
N GLN A 186 -0.92 -14.42 14.85
CA GLN A 186 0.53 -14.19 14.85
C GLN A 186 0.98 -13.36 13.65
N THR A 187 2.09 -12.61 13.84
CA THR A 187 2.66 -11.80 12.77
C THR A 187 3.52 -12.62 11.81
N GLY A 188 3.21 -12.55 10.52
CA GLY A 188 3.98 -13.09 9.41
C GLY A 188 4.67 -11.98 8.59
N ASN A 189 4.67 -10.73 9.07
CA ASN A 189 5.45 -9.60 8.56
C ASN A 189 5.29 -9.34 7.05
N TRP A 190 4.09 -9.52 6.50
CA TRP A 190 3.77 -9.39 5.07
C TRP A 190 4.47 -10.42 4.17
N ASP A 191 5.15 -11.42 4.76
CA ASP A 191 6.06 -12.31 4.07
C ASP A 191 5.44 -13.69 3.82
N ARG A 192 5.52 -14.17 2.57
CA ARG A 192 4.96 -15.46 2.13
C ARG A 192 5.58 -16.64 2.88
N THR A 193 6.90 -16.61 3.08
CA THR A 193 7.61 -17.70 3.76
C THR A 193 7.20 -17.78 5.22
N GLN A 194 7.10 -16.64 5.90
CA GLN A 194 6.63 -16.59 7.29
C GLN A 194 5.16 -17.02 7.41
N GLY A 195 4.31 -16.68 6.43
CA GLY A 195 2.95 -17.21 6.35
C GLY A 195 2.93 -18.73 6.23
N THR A 196 3.82 -19.31 5.41
CA THR A 196 4.00 -20.76 5.27
C THR A 196 4.46 -21.39 6.57
N ASP A 197 5.45 -20.81 7.24
CA ASP A 197 6.03 -21.33 8.49
C ASP A 197 5.00 -21.32 9.62
N LEU A 198 4.28 -20.21 9.79
CA LEU A 198 3.21 -20.09 10.80
C LEU A 198 2.12 -21.13 10.57
N MET A 199 1.62 -21.24 9.33
CA MET A 199 0.58 -22.21 9.01
C MET A 199 1.04 -23.64 9.22
N THR A 200 2.29 -23.98 8.84
CA THR A 200 2.90 -25.28 9.08
C THR A 200 2.95 -25.62 10.58
N ASN A 201 3.31 -24.64 11.42
CA ASN A 201 3.35 -24.78 12.87
C ASN A 201 1.94 -25.03 13.45
N TRP A 202 0.94 -24.27 13.01
CA TRP A 202 -0.44 -24.44 13.45
C TRP A 202 -1.03 -25.80 13.07
N ILE A 203 -0.79 -26.26 11.83
CA ILE A 203 -1.18 -27.62 11.41
C ILE A 203 -0.51 -28.67 12.30
N SER A 204 0.81 -28.54 12.53
CA SER A 204 1.57 -29.49 13.34
C SER A 204 1.15 -29.51 14.81
N SER A 205 0.67 -28.40 15.34
CA SER A 205 0.14 -28.33 16.72
C SER A 205 -1.24 -28.96 16.88
N GLY A 206 -1.91 -29.28 15.76
CA GLY A 206 -3.24 -29.88 15.77
C GLY A 206 -4.38 -28.91 16.09
N VAL A 207 -4.15 -27.58 16.01
CA VAL A 207 -5.19 -26.60 16.17
C VAL A 207 -6.28 -26.80 15.13
N GLN A 208 -7.54 -26.68 15.53
CA GLN A 208 -8.70 -26.85 14.64
C GLN A 208 -9.18 -25.48 14.19
N PHE A 209 -9.32 -25.31 12.88
CA PHE A 209 -9.73 -24.08 12.25
C PHE A 209 -10.62 -24.33 11.02
N ASP A 210 -11.41 -23.36 10.67
CA ASP A 210 -12.32 -23.37 9.53
C ASP A 210 -11.90 -22.32 8.48
N ALA A 211 -11.14 -21.29 8.90
CA ALA A 211 -10.64 -20.26 7.99
C ALA A 211 -9.26 -19.72 8.39
N VAL A 212 -8.55 -19.17 7.40
CA VAL A 212 -7.34 -18.36 7.54
C VAL A 212 -7.64 -16.97 7.00
N VAL A 213 -7.52 -15.96 7.86
CA VAL A 213 -7.72 -14.55 7.52
C VAL A 213 -6.38 -13.84 7.60
N SER A 214 -5.94 -13.26 6.49
CA SER A 214 -4.59 -12.75 6.37
C SER A 214 -4.58 -11.26 6.03
N ASN A 215 -3.80 -10.48 6.75
CA ASN A 215 -3.68 -9.04 6.48
C ASN A 215 -3.17 -8.70 5.06
N ASN A 216 -2.57 -9.68 4.33
CA ASN A 216 -2.27 -9.54 2.91
C ASN A 216 -2.29 -10.88 2.16
N ASP A 217 -2.27 -10.81 0.83
CA ASP A 217 -2.29 -11.97 -0.06
C ASP A 217 -1.01 -12.82 0.04
N GLU A 218 0.14 -12.21 0.24
CA GLU A 218 1.41 -12.97 0.29
C GLU A 218 1.41 -13.99 1.43
N MET A 219 1.00 -13.59 2.62
CA MET A 219 0.89 -14.51 3.75
C MET A 219 -0.24 -15.53 3.54
N ALA A 220 -1.37 -15.13 2.91
CA ALA A 220 -2.46 -16.05 2.54
C ALA A 220 -1.97 -17.12 1.58
N ILE A 221 -1.21 -16.76 0.54
CA ILE A 221 -0.61 -17.71 -0.40
C ILE A 221 0.38 -18.63 0.31
N GLY A 222 1.16 -18.10 1.25
CA GLY A 222 2.02 -18.92 2.10
C GLY A 222 1.24 -19.95 2.90
N ALA A 223 0.11 -19.57 3.49
CA ALA A 223 -0.78 -20.50 4.18
C ALA A 223 -1.36 -21.56 3.24
N ILE A 224 -1.79 -21.19 2.02
CA ILE A 224 -2.26 -22.12 0.99
C ILE A 224 -1.19 -23.17 0.67
N GLN A 225 0.07 -22.75 0.53
CA GLN A 225 1.19 -23.67 0.25
C GLN A 225 1.37 -24.68 1.38
N ALA A 226 1.32 -24.27 2.64
CA ALA A 226 1.42 -25.14 3.80
C ALA A 226 0.23 -26.10 3.90
N LEU A 227 -0.99 -25.63 3.66
CA LEU A 227 -2.21 -26.45 3.64
C LEU A 227 -2.11 -27.55 2.57
N LYS A 228 -1.68 -27.21 1.36
CA LYS A 228 -1.46 -28.18 0.25
C LYS A 228 -0.39 -29.19 0.60
N ALA A 229 0.73 -28.75 1.16
CA ALA A 229 1.84 -29.63 1.57
C ALA A 229 1.40 -30.62 2.65
N ALA A 230 0.50 -30.24 3.54
CA ALA A 230 -0.06 -31.08 4.57
C ALA A 230 -1.23 -31.99 4.08
N GLY A 231 -1.64 -31.85 2.81
CA GLY A 231 -2.75 -32.64 2.25
C GLY A 231 -4.14 -32.21 2.76
N VAL A 232 -4.27 -30.98 3.26
CA VAL A 232 -5.55 -30.43 3.69
C VAL A 232 -6.42 -30.14 2.47
N ASP A 233 -7.69 -30.52 2.54
CA ASP A 233 -8.68 -30.25 1.51
C ASP A 233 -9.09 -28.77 1.56
N LEU A 234 -8.61 -27.98 0.61
CA LEU A 234 -8.87 -26.53 0.54
C LEU A 234 -10.37 -26.20 0.33
N ASN A 235 -11.19 -27.12 -0.17
CA ASN A 235 -12.64 -26.90 -0.24
C ASN A 235 -13.32 -26.85 1.15
N LYS A 236 -12.59 -27.16 2.22
CA LYS A 236 -13.07 -27.16 3.60
C LYS A 236 -12.48 -26.05 4.46
N VAL A 237 -11.56 -25.26 3.92
CA VAL A 237 -10.89 -24.17 4.63
C VAL A 237 -11.04 -22.91 3.80
N ILE A 238 -11.65 -21.89 4.38
CA ILE A 238 -11.76 -20.57 3.75
C ILE A 238 -10.41 -19.86 3.89
N VAL A 239 -9.88 -19.31 2.82
CA VAL A 239 -8.66 -18.50 2.85
C VAL A 239 -8.96 -17.10 2.32
N ALA A 240 -8.59 -16.09 3.11
CA ALA A 240 -8.79 -14.69 2.78
C ALA A 240 -7.48 -13.89 2.85
N GLY A 241 -7.41 -12.83 2.05
CA GLY A 241 -6.28 -11.91 2.00
C GLY A 241 -6.69 -10.50 1.60
N VAL A 242 -5.71 -9.64 1.41
CA VAL A 242 -5.85 -8.26 0.93
C VAL A 242 -4.76 -7.99 -0.08
N ASP A 243 -5.05 -7.23 -1.11
CA ASP A 243 -4.27 -6.59 -2.18
C ASP A 243 -4.82 -6.94 -3.57
N ALA A 244 -5.42 -8.11 -3.78
CA ALA A 244 -5.80 -8.70 -5.06
C ALA A 244 -4.61 -8.72 -6.04
N THR A 245 -3.46 -9.23 -5.55
CA THR A 245 -2.26 -9.43 -6.38
C THR A 245 -2.52 -10.45 -7.49
N GLN A 246 -1.72 -10.44 -8.55
CA GLN A 246 -1.86 -11.39 -9.66
C GLN A 246 -1.76 -12.86 -9.18
N ASP A 247 -0.86 -13.13 -8.21
CA ASP A 247 -0.73 -14.47 -7.61
C ASP A 247 -1.98 -14.86 -6.82
N ALA A 248 -2.58 -13.92 -6.08
CA ALA A 248 -3.81 -14.15 -5.33
C ALA A 248 -5.01 -14.37 -6.26
N LEU A 249 -5.13 -13.60 -7.33
CA LEU A 249 -6.16 -13.81 -8.36
C LEU A 249 -5.99 -15.16 -9.06
N ALA A 250 -4.73 -15.60 -9.29
CA ALA A 250 -4.46 -16.94 -9.81
C ALA A 250 -4.87 -18.05 -8.82
N ALA A 251 -4.59 -17.88 -7.52
CA ALA A 251 -5.03 -18.78 -6.46
C ALA A 251 -6.56 -18.81 -6.35
N MET A 252 -7.22 -17.65 -6.43
CA MET A 252 -8.70 -17.57 -6.44
C MET A 252 -9.29 -18.29 -7.66
N LYS A 253 -8.71 -18.11 -8.84
CA LYS A 253 -9.12 -18.81 -10.06
C LYS A 253 -8.95 -20.33 -9.95
N ALA A 254 -7.96 -20.80 -9.20
CA ALA A 254 -7.73 -22.21 -8.90
C ALA A 254 -8.66 -22.76 -7.80
N GLY A 255 -9.49 -21.92 -7.16
CA GLY A 255 -10.34 -22.28 -6.04
C GLY A 255 -9.58 -22.50 -4.73
N GLU A 256 -8.42 -21.85 -4.58
CA GLU A 256 -7.52 -21.96 -3.42
C GLU A 256 -7.61 -20.75 -2.49
N LEU A 257 -8.15 -19.61 -2.97
CA LEU A 257 -8.41 -18.38 -2.24
C LEU A 257 -9.88 -17.98 -2.43
N ASP A 258 -10.58 -17.67 -1.36
CA ASP A 258 -12.02 -17.37 -1.39
C ASP A 258 -12.33 -15.87 -1.44
N VAL A 259 -11.52 -15.08 -0.74
CA VAL A 259 -11.72 -13.63 -0.57
C VAL A 259 -10.38 -12.91 -0.71
N THR A 260 -10.38 -11.79 -1.41
CA THR A 260 -9.34 -10.77 -1.26
C THR A 260 -9.97 -9.38 -1.36
N VAL A 261 -9.22 -8.35 -1.00
CA VAL A 261 -9.66 -6.96 -1.10
C VAL A 261 -8.70 -6.21 -1.99
N PHE A 262 -9.17 -5.74 -3.14
CA PHE A 262 -8.34 -5.02 -4.08
C PHE A 262 -7.85 -3.70 -3.50
N GLN A 263 -6.53 -3.58 -3.41
CA GLN A 263 -5.81 -2.35 -3.11
C GLN A 263 -5.15 -1.85 -4.39
N ASN A 264 -5.56 -0.69 -4.89
CA ASN A 264 -5.10 -0.19 -6.19
C ASN A 264 -3.71 0.47 -6.08
N ALA A 265 -2.66 -0.37 -6.16
CA ALA A 265 -1.27 0.07 -6.04
C ALA A 265 -0.88 1.08 -7.12
N ALA A 266 -1.29 0.86 -8.37
CA ALA A 266 -1.00 1.76 -9.48
C ALA A 266 -1.63 3.15 -9.28
N ALA A 267 -2.89 3.21 -8.80
CA ALA A 267 -3.55 4.48 -8.51
C ALA A 267 -2.93 5.20 -7.30
N GLN A 268 -2.52 4.47 -6.26
CA GLN A 268 -1.77 5.07 -5.15
C GLN A 268 -0.43 5.64 -5.63
N GLY A 269 0.30 4.89 -6.47
CA GLY A 269 1.58 5.34 -7.01
C GLY A 269 1.47 6.58 -7.89
N SER A 270 0.56 6.56 -8.87
CA SER A 270 0.32 7.71 -9.76
C SER A 270 -0.21 8.92 -8.99
N GLY A 271 -1.11 8.70 -8.03
CA GLY A 271 -1.64 9.75 -7.15
C GLY A 271 -0.56 10.40 -6.27
N ALA A 272 0.40 9.61 -5.78
CA ALA A 272 1.51 10.14 -4.98
C ALA A 272 2.43 11.06 -5.82
N VAL A 273 2.77 10.67 -7.05
CA VAL A 273 3.56 11.51 -7.96
C VAL A 273 2.79 12.77 -8.35
N ASP A 274 1.51 12.65 -8.71
CA ASP A 274 0.67 13.80 -9.05
C ASP A 274 0.56 14.80 -7.89
N THR A 275 0.35 14.30 -6.67
CA THR A 275 0.29 15.12 -5.45
C THR A 275 1.64 15.81 -5.17
N ALA A 276 2.75 15.10 -5.32
CA ALA A 276 4.09 15.66 -5.13
C ALA A 276 4.38 16.77 -6.13
N LEU A 277 4.03 16.58 -7.41
CA LEU A 277 4.18 17.58 -8.46
C LEU A 277 3.35 18.84 -8.20
N LYS A 278 2.11 18.70 -7.75
CA LYS A 278 1.25 19.83 -7.39
C LYS A 278 1.83 20.62 -6.22
N LEU A 279 2.26 19.93 -5.18
CA LEU A 279 2.90 20.57 -4.02
C LEU A 279 4.21 21.28 -4.38
N ALA A 280 5.04 20.69 -5.26
CA ALA A 280 6.28 21.31 -5.76
C ALA A 280 6.01 22.63 -6.49
N LYS A 281 4.91 22.68 -7.24
CA LYS A 281 4.43 23.90 -7.93
C LYS A 281 3.75 24.91 -7.01
N GLY A 282 3.60 24.59 -5.73
CA GLY A 282 2.91 25.46 -4.76
C GLY A 282 1.39 25.42 -4.87
N GLU A 283 0.84 24.41 -5.54
CA GLU A 283 -0.60 24.18 -5.64
C GLU A 283 -1.16 23.61 -4.34
N SER A 284 -2.44 23.84 -4.09
CA SER A 284 -3.15 23.27 -2.95
C SER A 284 -3.58 21.85 -3.27
N VAL A 285 -3.38 20.93 -2.31
CA VAL A 285 -3.85 19.54 -2.37
C VAL A 285 -4.59 19.17 -1.10
N GLU A 286 -5.40 18.12 -1.16
CA GLU A 286 -6.01 17.55 0.04
C GLU A 286 -4.92 16.93 0.92
N SER A 287 -5.07 17.02 2.25
CA SER A 287 -4.14 16.38 3.18
C SER A 287 -4.18 14.85 3.12
N MET A 288 -5.35 14.30 2.76
CA MET A 288 -5.60 12.87 2.59
C MET A 288 -6.22 12.64 1.22
N VAL A 289 -5.53 11.94 0.33
CA VAL A 289 -6.01 11.54 -1.01
C VAL A 289 -6.34 10.05 -0.96
N TRP A 290 -7.63 9.75 -0.92
CA TRP A 290 -8.10 8.39 -0.73
C TRP A 290 -8.26 7.62 -2.04
N VAL A 291 -7.68 6.42 -2.06
CA VAL A 291 -7.90 5.41 -3.11
C VAL A 291 -8.72 4.27 -2.47
N PRO A 292 -9.94 3.99 -2.94
CA PRO A 292 -10.83 3.05 -2.25
C PRO A 292 -10.34 1.61 -2.33
N PHE A 293 -10.67 0.83 -1.29
CA PHE A 293 -10.62 -0.62 -1.33
C PHE A 293 -11.88 -1.19 -2.00
N GLU A 294 -11.76 -2.35 -2.65
CA GLU A 294 -12.88 -3.03 -3.30
C GLU A 294 -12.85 -4.53 -2.96
N LEU A 295 -13.98 -5.09 -2.49
CA LEU A 295 -14.08 -6.52 -2.20
C LEU A 295 -13.97 -7.35 -3.48
N VAL A 296 -13.15 -8.39 -3.45
CA VAL A 296 -12.96 -9.34 -4.56
C VAL A 296 -13.28 -10.76 -4.10
N THR A 297 -14.12 -11.41 -4.86
CA THR A 297 -14.55 -12.81 -4.68
C THR A 297 -14.50 -13.52 -6.03
N PRO A 298 -14.62 -14.84 -6.10
CA PRO A 298 -14.72 -15.55 -7.39
C PRO A 298 -15.78 -15.01 -8.35
N ALA A 299 -16.84 -14.37 -7.83
CA ALA A 299 -17.93 -13.84 -8.64
C ALA A 299 -17.55 -12.58 -9.45
N ASN A 300 -16.54 -11.81 -9.01
CA ASN A 300 -16.15 -10.54 -9.65
C ASN A 300 -14.66 -10.42 -9.97
N MET A 301 -13.83 -11.44 -9.66
CA MET A 301 -12.37 -11.40 -9.83
C MET A 301 -11.89 -11.05 -11.24
N GLU A 302 -12.65 -11.45 -12.27
CA GLU A 302 -12.27 -11.20 -13.66
C GLU A 302 -12.07 -9.70 -13.97
N GLN A 303 -12.71 -8.80 -13.21
CA GLN A 303 -12.59 -7.34 -13.37
C GLN A 303 -11.25 -6.79 -12.88
N TYR A 304 -10.48 -7.61 -12.14
CA TYR A 304 -9.24 -7.21 -11.47
C TYR A 304 -7.99 -7.83 -12.10
N LEU A 305 -8.12 -8.80 -13.01
CA LEU A 305 -7.00 -9.53 -13.63
C LEU A 305 -5.96 -8.64 -14.35
N SER A 306 -6.31 -7.39 -14.67
CA SER A 306 -5.41 -6.45 -15.35
C SER A 306 -5.13 -5.17 -14.54
N LYS A 307 -5.51 -5.12 -13.24
CA LYS A 307 -5.45 -3.88 -12.46
C LYS A 307 -4.21 -3.75 -11.58
N ASN A 308 -3.62 -4.85 -11.08
CA ASN A 308 -2.38 -4.89 -10.26
C ASN A 308 -1.31 -5.76 -10.89
#